data_c1fcda271d248572dc30ff65531af054
#
_entry.id   c1fcda271d248572dc30ff65531af054
#
_cell.length_a   1.000
_cell.length_b   1.000
_cell.length_c   1.000
_cell.angle_alpha   90.00
_cell.angle_beta   90.00
_cell.angle_gamma   90.00
#
_symmetry.space_group_name_H-M   'P 1'
#
loop_
_entity.id
_entity.type
_entity.pdbx_description
1 polymer ?
#
loop_
_entity_poly.entity_id
_entity_poly.type
_entity_poly.pdbx_seq_one_letter_code
_entity_poly.pdbx_strand_id
1 'polypeptide(L)'
;MYHGAEHKTIFAYENGLDLTVENVQKMSKYHPRCGTSFLFMVMLISIIVLSFFGWPSPLMRIISRIVALPIIAAISYEINRFIGKYDNVGVCKVASKPGLWLQKIATVKEPDDDMVEVAIAAVKEVIPSEEGLDAW
;
A
#
# COMPACT_ATOMS: atom_id res chain seq x y z
N MET A 1 -11.65 11.64 4.50
CA MET A 1 -10.18 11.74 4.70
C MET A 1 -9.45 11.54 3.39
N TYR A 2 -8.45 12.35 3.09
CA TYR A 2 -7.71 12.32 1.82
C TYR A 2 -7.18 10.94 1.43
N HIS A 3 -6.56 10.20 2.36
CA HIS A 3 -6.07 8.83 2.10
C HIS A 3 -7.17 7.89 1.55
N GLY A 4 -8.40 8.00 2.06
CA GLY A 4 -9.53 7.23 1.51
C GLY A 4 -9.96 7.72 0.13
N ALA A 5 -9.86 9.03 -0.13
CA ALA A 5 -10.14 9.61 -1.44
C ALA A 5 -9.11 9.17 -2.48
N GLU A 6 -7.82 9.17 -2.12
CA GLU A 6 -6.74 8.64 -2.97
C GLU A 6 -7.00 7.18 -3.36
N HIS A 7 -7.32 6.31 -2.40
CA HIS A 7 -7.63 4.90 -2.69
C HIS A 7 -8.80 4.75 -3.66
N LYS A 8 -9.89 5.47 -3.42
CA LYS A 8 -11.08 5.43 -4.29
C LYS A 8 -10.75 5.92 -5.70
N THR A 9 -9.96 7.00 -5.81
CA THR A 9 -9.57 7.56 -7.10
C THR A 9 -8.66 6.63 -7.88
N ILE A 10 -7.67 6.00 -7.21
CA ILE A 10 -6.79 5.01 -7.82
C ILE A 10 -7.60 3.81 -8.30
N PHE A 11 -8.55 3.28 -7.50
CA PHE A 11 -9.41 2.21 -7.93
C PHE A 11 -10.27 2.56 -9.15
N ALA A 12 -10.82 3.77 -9.21
CA ALA A 12 -11.57 4.23 -10.38
C ALA A 12 -10.67 4.24 -11.63
N TYR A 13 -9.45 4.75 -11.49
CA TYR A 13 -8.45 4.78 -12.55
C TYR A 13 -8.06 3.37 -13.03
N GLU A 14 -7.70 2.48 -12.12
CA GLU A 14 -7.32 1.08 -12.41
C GLU A 14 -8.45 0.27 -13.09
N ASN A 15 -9.71 0.64 -12.83
CA ASN A 15 -10.87 0.04 -13.49
C ASN A 15 -11.25 0.72 -14.81
N GLY A 16 -10.47 1.69 -15.28
CA GLY A 16 -10.73 2.42 -16.54
C GLY A 16 -12.00 3.28 -16.50
N LEU A 17 -12.41 3.72 -15.31
CA LEU A 17 -13.57 4.57 -15.14
C LEU A 17 -13.18 6.04 -15.28
N ASP A 18 -14.10 6.85 -15.82
CA ASP A 18 -13.95 8.30 -15.80
C ASP A 18 -13.78 8.82 -14.37
N LEU A 19 -12.75 9.64 -14.14
CA LEU A 19 -12.45 10.23 -12.84
C LEU A 19 -13.44 11.37 -12.55
N THR A 20 -14.66 11.00 -12.18
CA THR A 20 -15.73 11.86 -11.68
C THR A 20 -16.00 11.55 -10.22
N VAL A 21 -16.46 12.53 -9.44
CA VAL A 21 -16.80 12.35 -8.02
C VAL A 21 -17.76 11.18 -7.84
N GLU A 22 -18.79 11.10 -8.70
CA GLU A 22 -19.80 10.04 -8.63
C GLU A 22 -19.19 8.62 -8.80
N ASN A 23 -18.32 8.43 -9.79
CA ASN A 23 -17.68 7.14 -10.04
C ASN A 23 -16.69 6.77 -8.92
N VAL A 24 -15.88 7.74 -8.50
CA VAL A 24 -14.89 7.56 -7.44
C VAL A 24 -15.56 7.22 -6.10
N GLN A 25 -16.67 7.88 -5.75
CA GLN A 25 -17.39 7.58 -4.50
C GLN A 25 -17.94 6.15 -4.42
N LYS A 26 -18.21 5.51 -5.56
CA LYS A 26 -18.65 4.10 -5.60
C LYS A 26 -17.53 3.10 -5.33
N MET A 27 -16.27 3.53 -5.39
CA MET A 27 -15.10 2.64 -5.22
C MET A 27 -14.80 2.34 -3.76
N SER A 28 -14.06 1.24 -3.55
CA SER A 28 -13.58 0.85 -2.23
C SER A 28 -12.54 1.85 -1.72
N LYS A 29 -12.64 2.24 -0.46
CA LYS A 29 -11.62 3.03 0.23
C LYS A 29 -10.43 2.20 0.75
N TYR A 30 -10.50 0.86 0.66
CA TYR A 30 -9.43 -0.03 1.09
C TYR A 30 -8.68 -0.55 -0.13
N HIS A 31 -7.36 -0.34 -0.18
CA HIS A 31 -6.54 -0.72 -1.32
C HIS A 31 -5.43 -1.71 -0.89
N PRO A 32 -5.27 -2.86 -1.59
CA PRO A 32 -4.30 -3.88 -1.21
C PRO A 32 -2.84 -3.41 -1.36
N ARG A 33 -2.56 -2.52 -2.30
CA ARG A 33 -1.22 -1.95 -2.58
C ARG A 33 -0.92 -0.67 -1.82
N CYS A 34 -1.58 -0.45 -0.68
CA CYS A 34 -1.39 0.74 0.14
C CYS A 34 -0.08 0.69 0.91
N GLY A 35 0.55 1.86 1.13
CA GLY A 35 1.76 2.01 1.94
C GLY A 35 1.61 1.51 3.38
N THR A 36 0.40 1.53 3.96
CA THR A 36 0.17 0.94 5.30
C THR A 36 0.26 -0.58 5.29
N SER A 37 -0.18 -1.25 4.22
CA SER A 37 0.01 -2.68 4.02
C SER A 37 1.51 -3.01 3.87
N PHE A 38 2.25 -2.17 3.14
CA PHE A 38 3.69 -2.28 3.01
C PHE A 38 4.40 -2.14 4.36
N LEU A 39 4.08 -1.14 5.18
CA LEU A 39 4.67 -0.95 6.52
C LEU A 39 4.38 -2.15 7.44
N PHE A 40 3.19 -2.71 7.37
CA PHE A 40 2.86 -3.93 8.10
C PHE A 40 3.74 -5.10 7.66
N MET A 41 3.95 -5.26 6.36
CA MET A 41 4.83 -6.29 5.79
C MET A 41 6.29 -6.09 6.23
N VAL A 42 6.80 -4.85 6.20
CA VAL A 42 8.14 -4.50 6.71
C VAL A 42 8.29 -4.89 8.17
N MET A 43 7.26 -4.64 8.99
CA MET A 43 7.27 -5.03 10.41
C MET A 43 7.37 -6.55 10.57
N LEU A 44 6.55 -7.33 9.86
CA LEU A 44 6.57 -8.79 9.93
C LEU A 44 7.92 -9.37 9.47
N ILE A 45 8.41 -8.93 8.32
CA ILE A 45 9.71 -9.39 7.79
C ILE A 45 10.85 -8.98 8.72
N SER A 46 10.79 -7.78 9.32
CA SER A 46 11.78 -7.34 10.31
C SER A 46 11.84 -8.27 11.51
N ILE A 47 10.69 -8.68 12.05
CA ILE A 47 10.64 -9.61 13.18
C ILE A 47 11.31 -10.94 12.80
N ILE A 48 10.98 -11.47 11.64
CA ILE A 48 11.54 -12.75 11.17
C ILE A 48 13.06 -12.61 10.95
N VAL A 49 13.49 -11.65 10.15
CA VAL A 49 14.92 -11.48 9.80
C VAL A 49 15.75 -11.20 11.04
N LEU A 50 15.32 -10.25 11.89
CA LEU A 50 16.08 -9.85 13.07
C LEU A 50 16.10 -10.92 14.17
N SER A 51 15.19 -11.89 14.16
CA SER A 51 15.22 -13.02 15.10
C SER A 51 16.40 -13.96 14.87
N PHE A 52 16.94 -14.00 13.65
CA PHE A 52 18.13 -14.79 13.33
C PHE A 52 19.44 -14.12 13.76
N PHE A 53 19.42 -12.82 14.01
CA PHE A 53 20.55 -12.11 14.57
C PHE A 53 20.53 -12.31 16.09
N GLY A 54 21.52 -12.98 16.67
CA GLY A 54 21.62 -13.19 18.12
C GLY A 54 21.52 -11.89 18.93
N TRP A 55 21.92 -11.90 20.21
CA TRP A 55 21.90 -10.72 21.09
C TRP A 55 23.28 -10.03 21.07
N PRO A 56 23.61 -9.23 20.02
CA PRO A 56 24.88 -8.56 19.91
C PRO A 56 24.95 -7.41 20.94
N SER A 57 26.17 -6.84 21.11
CA SER A 57 26.34 -5.61 21.88
C SER A 57 25.40 -4.49 21.37
N PRO A 58 25.05 -3.48 22.18
CA PRO A 58 24.15 -2.39 21.77
C PRO A 58 24.56 -1.73 20.45
N LEU A 59 25.85 -1.50 20.24
CA LEU A 59 26.39 -0.91 19.02
C LEU A 59 26.15 -1.82 17.80
N MET A 60 26.47 -3.10 17.90
CA MET A 60 26.24 -4.07 16.82
C MET A 60 24.77 -4.25 16.49
N ARG A 61 23.89 -4.11 17.48
CA ARG A 61 22.44 -4.12 17.28
C ARG A 61 21.96 -2.96 16.42
N ILE A 62 22.49 -1.76 16.65
CA ILE A 62 22.15 -0.58 15.83
C ILE A 62 22.67 -0.77 14.39
N ILE A 63 23.94 -1.15 14.25
CA ILE A 63 24.56 -1.35 12.93
C ILE A 63 23.82 -2.40 12.14
N SER A 64 23.51 -3.56 12.72
CA SER A 64 22.80 -4.65 12.02
C SER A 64 21.41 -4.23 11.57
N ARG A 65 20.69 -3.42 12.34
CA ARG A 65 19.38 -2.87 11.94
C ARG A 65 19.48 -1.90 10.78
N ILE A 66 20.47 -1.00 10.80
CA ILE A 66 20.67 -0.04 9.72
C ILE A 66 21.00 -0.76 8.41
N VAL A 67 21.86 -1.78 8.47
CA VAL A 67 22.24 -2.58 7.29
C VAL A 67 21.10 -3.48 6.81
N ALA A 68 20.35 -4.08 7.73
CA ALA A 68 19.23 -4.96 7.37
C ALA A 68 18.02 -4.20 6.82
N LEU A 69 17.79 -2.94 7.22
CA LEU A 69 16.60 -2.17 6.85
C LEU A 69 16.36 -2.08 5.35
N PRO A 70 17.32 -1.70 4.49
CA PRO A 70 17.11 -1.64 3.05
C PRO A 70 16.80 -3.01 2.44
N ILE A 71 17.41 -4.08 2.95
CA ILE A 71 17.16 -5.44 2.49
C ILE A 71 15.74 -5.88 2.86
N ILE A 72 15.34 -5.63 4.10
CA ILE A 72 13.99 -5.93 4.60
C ILE A 72 12.96 -5.14 3.80
N ALA A 73 13.21 -3.86 3.53
CA ALA A 73 12.31 -3.03 2.75
C ALA A 73 12.16 -3.55 1.31
N ALA A 74 13.26 -3.94 0.66
CA ALA A 74 13.24 -4.50 -0.69
C ALA A 74 12.44 -5.81 -0.75
N ILE A 75 12.69 -6.74 0.16
CA ILE A 75 11.95 -8.01 0.24
C ILE A 75 10.46 -7.75 0.50
N SER A 76 10.15 -6.85 1.44
CA SER A 76 8.77 -6.50 1.78
C SER A 76 8.04 -5.86 0.60
N TYR A 77 8.74 -5.03 -0.18
CA TYR A 77 8.20 -4.40 -1.38
C TYR A 77 7.83 -5.45 -2.43
N GLU A 78 8.73 -6.38 -2.74
CA GLU A 78 8.47 -7.42 -3.73
C GLU A 78 7.32 -8.36 -3.31
N ILE A 79 7.26 -8.72 -2.03
CA ILE A 79 6.16 -9.52 -1.51
C ILE A 79 4.83 -8.75 -1.61
N ASN A 80 4.81 -7.50 -1.19
CA ASN A 80 3.60 -6.67 -1.24
C ASN A 80 3.13 -6.42 -2.68
N ARG A 81 4.07 -6.18 -3.60
CA ARG A 81 3.81 -6.07 -5.04
C ARG A 81 3.22 -7.35 -5.60
N PHE A 82 3.80 -8.51 -5.27
CA PHE A 82 3.29 -9.81 -5.69
C PHE A 82 1.87 -10.07 -5.17
N ILE A 83 1.62 -9.81 -3.89
CA ILE A 83 0.29 -9.95 -3.28
C ILE A 83 -0.72 -9.04 -3.96
N GLY A 84 -0.35 -7.77 -4.22
CA GLY A 84 -1.22 -6.81 -4.89
C GLY A 84 -1.53 -7.16 -6.35
N LYS A 85 -0.57 -7.79 -7.05
CA LYS A 85 -0.77 -8.24 -8.43
C LYS A 85 -1.72 -9.45 -8.54
N TYR A 86 -1.72 -10.32 -7.54
CA TYR A 86 -2.49 -11.56 -7.50
C TYR A 86 -3.54 -11.56 -6.40
N ASP A 87 -4.15 -10.42 -6.13
CA ASP A 87 -5.13 -10.26 -5.04
C ASP A 87 -6.38 -11.14 -5.18
N ASN A 88 -6.71 -11.58 -6.40
CA ASN A 88 -7.78 -12.53 -6.69
C ASN A 88 -7.43 -13.99 -6.34
N VAL A 89 -6.15 -14.32 -6.13
CA VAL A 89 -5.72 -15.67 -5.77
C VAL A 89 -5.92 -15.90 -4.27
N GLY A 90 -6.51 -17.03 -3.90
CA GLY A 90 -6.95 -17.31 -2.54
C GLY A 90 -5.91 -17.05 -1.44
N VAL A 91 -4.64 -17.46 -1.66
CA VAL A 91 -3.54 -17.24 -0.70
C VAL A 91 -3.18 -15.76 -0.58
N CYS A 92 -3.07 -15.04 -1.70
CA CYS A 92 -2.78 -13.60 -1.71
C CYS A 92 -3.93 -12.80 -1.08
N LYS A 93 -5.18 -13.20 -1.34
CA LYS A 93 -6.36 -12.61 -0.72
C LYS A 93 -6.36 -12.77 0.81
N VAL A 94 -5.87 -13.89 1.33
CA VAL A 94 -5.71 -14.08 2.78
C VAL A 94 -4.55 -13.26 3.31
N ALA A 95 -3.43 -13.21 2.60
CA ALA A 95 -2.24 -12.44 2.98
C ALA A 95 -2.47 -10.92 3.00
N SER A 96 -3.38 -10.40 2.18
CA SER A 96 -3.73 -8.96 2.19
C SER A 96 -4.66 -8.56 3.34
N LYS A 97 -5.42 -9.51 3.93
CA LYS A 97 -6.40 -9.20 5.00
C LYS A 97 -5.85 -8.42 6.19
N PRO A 98 -4.68 -8.76 6.77
CA PRO A 98 -4.15 -8.00 7.91
C PRO A 98 -3.87 -6.54 7.57
N GLY A 99 -3.32 -6.26 6.38
CA GLY A 99 -3.10 -4.89 5.89
C GLY A 99 -4.41 -4.13 5.71
N LEU A 100 -5.41 -4.75 5.07
CA LEU A 100 -6.75 -4.16 4.91
C LEU A 100 -7.46 -3.93 6.25
N TRP A 101 -7.29 -4.82 7.21
CA TRP A 101 -7.82 -4.67 8.56
C TRP A 101 -7.20 -3.47 9.28
N LEU A 102 -5.88 -3.29 9.15
CA LEU A 102 -5.18 -2.13 9.69
C LEU A 102 -5.69 -0.81 9.06
N GLN A 103 -5.93 -0.81 7.75
CA GLN A 103 -6.55 0.33 7.05
C GLN A 103 -7.92 0.67 7.64
N LYS A 104 -8.74 -0.35 7.89
CA LYS A 104 -10.09 -0.18 8.44
C LYS A 104 -10.09 0.47 9.83
N ILE A 105 -9.14 0.10 10.69
CA ILE A 105 -9.12 0.56 12.10
C ILE A 105 -8.41 1.91 12.22
N ALA A 106 -7.26 2.07 11.56
CA ALA A 106 -6.33 3.14 11.91
C ALA A 106 -6.15 4.21 10.83
N THR A 107 -6.18 3.85 9.54
CA THR A 107 -5.59 4.73 8.53
C THR A 107 -6.57 5.29 7.50
N VAL A 108 -7.75 4.67 7.30
CA VAL A 108 -8.68 5.06 6.23
C VAL A 108 -10.07 5.36 6.77
N LYS A 109 -10.56 6.57 6.50
CA LYS A 109 -11.95 6.98 6.76
C LYS A 109 -12.64 7.34 5.45
N GLU A 110 -13.97 7.35 5.45
CA GLU A 110 -14.78 7.75 4.32
C GLU A 110 -14.47 9.22 3.97
N PRO A 111 -14.13 9.53 2.70
CA PRO A 111 -13.96 10.90 2.24
C PRO A 111 -15.30 11.55 1.89
N ASP A 112 -15.36 12.88 2.02
CA ASP A 112 -16.39 13.71 1.42
C ASP A 112 -16.05 14.03 -0.05
N ASP A 113 -16.98 14.67 -0.74
CA ASP A 113 -16.84 14.96 -2.17
C ASP A 113 -15.72 15.95 -2.46
N ASP A 114 -15.50 16.95 -1.61
CA ASP A 114 -14.40 17.92 -1.75
C ASP A 114 -13.03 17.23 -1.68
N MET A 115 -12.88 16.26 -0.78
CA MET A 115 -11.66 15.46 -0.67
C MET A 115 -11.44 14.58 -1.90
N VAL A 116 -12.52 14.07 -2.49
CA VAL A 116 -12.45 13.29 -3.72
C VAL A 116 -12.06 14.16 -4.90
N GLU A 117 -12.59 15.38 -5.02
CA GLU A 117 -12.19 16.33 -6.06
C GLU A 117 -10.69 16.65 -6.00
N VAL A 118 -10.15 16.88 -4.81
CA VAL A 118 -8.71 17.11 -4.62
C VAL A 118 -7.90 15.89 -5.04
N ALA A 119 -8.34 14.69 -4.66
CA ALA A 119 -7.65 13.45 -5.03
C ALA A 119 -7.69 13.22 -6.55
N ILE A 120 -8.82 13.49 -7.21
CA ILE A 120 -8.95 13.42 -8.68
C ILE A 120 -7.98 14.41 -9.35
N ALA A 121 -7.92 15.65 -8.88
CA ALA A 121 -7.00 16.63 -9.42
C ALA A 121 -5.54 16.18 -9.29
N ALA A 122 -5.15 15.68 -8.11
CA ALA A 122 -3.80 15.20 -7.85
C ALA A 122 -3.43 13.99 -8.73
N VAL A 123 -4.33 13.03 -8.89
CA VAL A 123 -4.08 11.83 -9.73
C VAL A 123 -3.93 12.22 -11.20
N LYS A 124 -4.76 13.15 -11.71
CA LYS A 124 -4.67 13.63 -13.11
C LYS A 124 -3.31 14.24 -13.44
N GLU A 125 -2.64 14.88 -12.49
CA GLU A 125 -1.31 15.48 -12.69
C GLU A 125 -0.18 14.43 -12.80
N VAL A 126 -0.40 13.22 -12.31
CA VAL A 126 0.64 12.16 -12.27
C VAL A 126 0.33 10.99 -13.22
N ILE A 127 -0.83 10.96 -13.86
CA ILE A 127 -1.14 9.95 -14.88
C ILE A 127 -0.18 10.12 -16.06
N PRO A 128 0.55 9.05 -16.46
CA PRO A 128 1.44 9.10 -17.61
C PRO A 128 0.69 9.43 -18.89
N SER A 129 1.34 10.21 -19.77
CA SER A 129 0.80 10.53 -21.10
C SER A 129 0.85 9.34 -22.06
N GLU A 130 1.66 8.32 -21.77
CA GLU A 130 1.77 7.09 -22.55
C GLU A 130 1.12 5.92 -21.80
N GLU A 131 0.24 5.19 -22.50
CA GLU A 131 -0.41 4.00 -21.94
C GLU A 131 0.62 2.93 -21.54
N GLY A 132 0.46 2.40 -20.34
CA GLY A 132 1.23 1.25 -19.85
C GLY A 132 2.49 1.58 -19.06
N LEU A 133 2.89 2.86 -18.91
CA LEU A 133 4.01 3.24 -18.04
C LEU A 133 3.73 3.03 -16.55
N ASP A 134 2.47 2.93 -16.19
CA ASP A 134 1.94 2.69 -14.84
C ASP A 134 1.48 1.23 -14.61
N ALA A 135 1.61 0.38 -15.63
CA ALA A 135 1.25 -1.03 -15.54
C ALA A 135 2.32 -1.83 -14.78
N TRP A 136 1.95 -2.43 -13.67
CA TRP A 136 2.84 -3.23 -12.82
C TRP A 136 2.15 -4.33 -11.99
#